data_966493061f9f50e4f87a91a164ef5c0b
#
_entry.id   966493061f9f50e4f87a91a164ef5c0b
#
_cell.length_a   1.000
_cell.length_b   1.000
_cell.length_c   1.000
_cell.angle_alpha   90.00
_cell.angle_beta   90.00
_cell.angle_gamma   90.00
#
_symmetry.space_group_name_H-M   'P 1'
#
loop_
_entity.id
_entity.type
_entity.pdbx_description
1 polymer ?
#
loop_
_entity_poly.entity_id
_entity_poly.type
_entity_poly.pdbx_seq_one_letter_code
_entity_poly.pdbx_strand_id
1 'polypeptide(L)'
;MQIDLKQPILQKNDAIASELRERFAENHVFVLDLLASPGSGKTSTILATIDALRDEFNIAVIEGDIASSVDAEKIKAQGIAAVQINTGGACHLESAMIKRAVDVLDLERLDLIIVENVGNLVCPTDFDLGENAKVMILSVPEGDDKPLKYPGVFQVAEAVVLNKVDTMPVFNFDREAFEAAVTQLNPQAPIFPIAATKGDGVDAWAEWLANRIRAG
;
A
#
# COMPACT_ATOMS: atom_id res chain seq x y z
N MET A 1 -31.58 -20.42 7.24
CA MET A 1 -31.32 -19.70 5.97
C MET A 1 -30.17 -18.79 6.23
N GLN A 2 -29.01 -19.04 5.62
CA GLN A 2 -27.82 -18.23 5.79
C GLN A 2 -27.76 -17.31 4.57
N ILE A 3 -27.77 -15.99 4.78
CA ILE A 3 -27.66 -15.00 3.70
C ILE A 3 -26.22 -14.50 3.72
N ASP A 4 -25.46 -14.79 2.68
CA ASP A 4 -24.14 -14.23 2.50
C ASP A 4 -24.28 -12.89 1.75
N LEU A 5 -24.07 -11.79 2.49
CA LEU A 5 -24.11 -10.42 1.93
C LEU A 5 -22.78 -9.97 1.34
N LYS A 6 -21.68 -10.71 1.64
CA LYS A 6 -20.32 -10.33 1.21
C LYS A 6 -20.13 -10.55 -0.29
N GLN A 7 -20.61 -11.66 -0.84
CA GLN A 7 -20.45 -11.99 -2.26
C GLN A 7 -20.96 -10.91 -3.24
N PRO A 8 -22.20 -10.37 -3.11
CA PRO A 8 -22.68 -9.34 -4.03
C PRO A 8 -21.88 -8.03 -3.97
N ILE A 9 -21.35 -7.68 -2.78
CA ILE A 9 -20.55 -6.47 -2.58
C ILE A 9 -19.20 -6.63 -3.29
N LEU A 10 -18.53 -7.78 -3.09
CA LEU A 10 -17.26 -8.08 -3.74
C LEU A 10 -17.41 -8.14 -5.27
N GLN A 11 -18.43 -8.81 -5.79
CA GLN A 11 -18.68 -8.87 -7.25
C GLN A 11 -18.82 -7.49 -7.89
N LYS A 12 -19.53 -6.56 -7.23
CA LYS A 12 -19.66 -5.18 -7.71
C LYS A 12 -18.34 -4.45 -7.65
N ASN A 13 -17.58 -4.63 -6.58
CA ASN A 13 -16.26 -4.05 -6.42
C ASN A 13 -15.32 -4.55 -7.53
N ASP A 14 -15.28 -5.87 -7.77
CA ASP A 14 -14.39 -6.51 -8.73
C ASP A 14 -14.68 -6.08 -10.18
N ALA A 15 -15.96 -5.84 -10.51
CA ALA A 15 -16.32 -5.31 -11.81
C ALA A 15 -15.73 -3.91 -12.05
N ILE A 16 -15.80 -3.02 -11.03
CA ILE A 16 -15.25 -1.67 -11.11
C ILE A 16 -13.70 -1.74 -11.08
N ALA A 17 -13.13 -2.64 -10.27
CA ALA A 17 -11.69 -2.85 -10.23
C ALA A 17 -11.14 -3.28 -11.59
N SER A 18 -11.86 -4.15 -12.31
CA SER A 18 -11.49 -4.55 -13.68
C SER A 18 -11.50 -3.38 -14.66
N GLU A 19 -12.52 -2.52 -14.61
CA GLU A 19 -12.56 -1.28 -15.42
C GLU A 19 -11.38 -0.34 -15.10
N LEU A 20 -11.04 -0.21 -13.82
CA LEU A 20 -9.90 0.61 -13.39
C LEU A 20 -8.58 0.04 -13.89
N ARG A 21 -8.39 -1.28 -13.81
CA ARG A 21 -7.18 -1.96 -14.29
C ARG A 21 -6.98 -1.76 -15.78
N GLU A 22 -8.05 -1.86 -16.58
CA GLU A 22 -7.99 -1.56 -18.01
C GLU A 22 -7.59 -0.11 -18.24
N ARG A 23 -8.21 0.85 -17.53
CA ARG A 23 -7.90 2.28 -17.63
C ARG A 23 -6.46 2.61 -17.24
N PHE A 24 -5.92 1.96 -16.20
CA PHE A 24 -4.52 2.12 -15.80
C PHE A 24 -3.57 1.55 -16.85
N ALA A 25 -3.87 0.37 -17.38
CA ALA A 25 -3.07 -0.26 -18.44
C ALA A 25 -3.05 0.58 -19.73
N GLU A 26 -4.19 1.15 -20.16
CA GLU A 26 -4.27 2.04 -21.32
C GLU A 26 -3.41 3.30 -21.18
N ASN A 27 -3.21 3.79 -19.94
CA ASN A 27 -2.42 4.97 -19.66
C ASN A 27 -0.99 4.62 -19.16
N HIS A 28 -0.60 3.34 -19.12
CA HIS A 28 0.70 2.87 -18.61
C HIS A 28 0.99 3.30 -17.17
N VAL A 29 -0.04 3.39 -16.33
CA VAL A 29 0.09 3.77 -14.91
C VAL A 29 0.17 2.53 -14.04
N PHE A 30 1.25 2.41 -13.28
CA PHE A 30 1.37 1.40 -12.24
C PHE A 30 0.65 1.85 -10.97
N VAL A 31 -0.18 0.98 -10.39
CA VAL A 31 -0.92 1.29 -9.15
C VAL A 31 -0.46 0.37 -8.04
N LEU A 32 0.01 0.97 -6.96
CA LEU A 32 0.48 0.30 -5.75
C LEU A 32 -0.51 0.51 -4.60
N ASP A 33 -1.08 -0.56 -4.04
CA ASP A 33 -1.91 -0.49 -2.83
C ASP A 33 -1.08 -0.84 -1.59
N LEU A 34 -0.98 0.10 -0.63
CA LEU A 34 -0.22 -0.05 0.61
C LEU A 34 -1.13 -0.43 1.77
N LEU A 35 -0.97 -1.67 2.24
CA LEU A 35 -1.71 -2.26 3.35
C LEU A 35 -0.89 -2.19 4.63
N ALA A 36 -1.49 -1.75 5.73
CA ALA A 36 -0.78 -1.68 7.01
C ALA A 36 -1.74 -1.41 8.17
N SER A 37 -1.30 -1.64 9.39
CA SER A 37 -1.99 -1.17 10.59
C SER A 37 -1.76 0.35 10.82
N PRO A 38 -2.60 0.99 11.65
CA PRO A 38 -2.35 2.35 12.09
C PRO A 38 -0.99 2.46 12.80
N GLY A 39 -0.23 3.52 12.47
CA GLY A 39 1.06 3.76 13.11
C GLY A 39 2.24 2.95 12.58
N SER A 40 2.07 2.09 11.57
CA SER A 40 3.17 1.35 10.90
C SER A 40 4.18 2.26 10.19
N GLY A 41 3.80 3.49 9.86
CA GLY A 41 4.61 4.46 9.12
C GLY A 41 4.34 4.47 7.62
N LYS A 42 3.11 4.19 7.20
CA LYS A 42 2.69 4.28 5.78
C LYS A 42 3.11 5.58 5.14
N THR A 43 2.66 6.71 5.68
CA THR A 43 2.98 8.04 5.14
C THR A 43 4.49 8.31 5.07
N SER A 44 5.26 7.90 6.10
CA SER A 44 6.72 8.04 6.08
C SER A 44 7.36 7.18 4.99
N THR A 45 6.83 5.96 4.76
CA THR A 45 7.29 5.08 3.67
C THR A 45 6.94 5.68 2.31
N ILE A 46 5.74 6.23 2.14
CA ILE A 46 5.32 6.92 0.92
C ILE A 46 6.26 8.10 0.61
N LEU A 47 6.53 8.96 1.60
CA LEU A 47 7.42 10.11 1.42
C LEU A 47 8.83 9.67 1.03
N ALA A 48 9.40 8.66 1.69
CA ALA A 48 10.71 8.11 1.35
C ALA A 48 10.71 7.47 -0.06
N THR A 49 9.64 6.81 -0.47
CA THR A 49 9.47 6.25 -1.81
C THR A 49 9.40 7.36 -2.87
N ILE A 50 8.63 8.42 -2.60
CA ILE A 50 8.55 9.58 -3.48
C ILE A 50 9.93 10.24 -3.65
N ASP A 51 10.65 10.48 -2.56
CA ASP A 51 11.97 11.11 -2.60
C ASP A 51 12.96 10.29 -3.44
N ALA A 52 12.87 8.95 -3.39
CA ALA A 52 13.74 8.05 -4.15
C ALA A 52 13.37 7.95 -5.64
N LEU A 53 12.10 8.14 -6.02
CA LEU A 53 11.60 7.84 -7.36
C LEU A 53 11.17 9.07 -8.18
N ARG A 54 10.99 10.23 -7.56
CA ARG A 54 10.42 11.43 -8.20
C ARG A 54 11.24 12.02 -9.36
N ASP A 55 12.53 11.73 -9.42
CA ASP A 55 13.38 12.20 -10.52
C ASP A 55 13.22 11.35 -11.79
N GLU A 56 12.61 10.16 -11.66
CA GLU A 56 12.39 9.22 -12.76
C GLU A 56 10.92 9.07 -13.14
N PHE A 57 10.01 9.12 -12.15
CA PHE A 57 8.59 8.84 -12.34
C PHE A 57 7.70 10.00 -11.88
N ASN A 58 6.63 10.23 -12.62
CA ASN A 58 5.55 11.14 -12.24
C ASN A 58 4.59 10.41 -11.30
N ILE A 59 4.53 10.85 -10.05
CA ILE A 59 3.84 10.15 -8.98
C ILE A 59 2.61 10.92 -8.54
N ALA A 60 1.51 10.20 -8.28
CA ALA A 60 0.37 10.70 -7.53
C ALA A 60 0.07 9.80 -6.32
N VAL A 61 -0.58 10.34 -5.31
CA VAL A 61 -1.00 9.60 -4.13
C VAL A 61 -2.51 9.72 -3.93
N ILE A 62 -3.16 8.58 -3.69
CA ILE A 62 -4.55 8.52 -3.23
C ILE A 62 -4.51 8.07 -1.78
N GLU A 63 -4.98 8.90 -0.88
CA GLU A 63 -4.96 8.66 0.56
C GLU A 63 -6.35 8.33 1.08
N GLY A 64 -6.51 7.13 1.65
CA GLY A 64 -7.72 6.70 2.35
C GLY A 64 -7.61 6.91 3.84
N ASP A 65 -8.29 7.92 4.38
CA ASP A 65 -8.32 8.14 5.82
C ASP A 65 -9.77 8.32 6.33
N ILE A 66 -9.93 8.08 7.63
CA ILE A 66 -11.22 8.17 8.30
C ILE A 66 -11.62 9.65 8.49
N ALA A 67 -10.68 10.56 8.76
CA ALA A 67 -10.99 11.95 9.10
C ALA A 67 -9.85 12.99 9.01
N SER A 68 -8.63 12.68 8.56
CA SER A 68 -7.48 13.59 8.62
C SER A 68 -6.96 13.96 7.23
N SER A 69 -6.69 15.26 7.01
CA SER A 69 -6.01 15.77 5.80
C SER A 69 -4.51 16.00 5.99
N VAL A 70 -3.99 15.70 7.18
CA VAL A 70 -2.61 16.07 7.57
C VAL A 70 -1.57 15.38 6.68
N ASP A 71 -1.79 14.13 6.32
CA ASP A 71 -0.83 13.37 5.54
C ASP A 71 -0.89 13.74 4.06
N ALA A 72 -2.08 13.96 3.50
CA ALA A 72 -2.24 14.51 2.16
C ALA A 72 -1.60 15.91 2.02
N GLU A 73 -1.66 16.75 3.05
CA GLU A 73 -1.02 18.07 3.05
C GLU A 73 0.52 17.97 3.03
N LYS A 74 1.11 17.00 3.73
CA LYS A 74 2.56 16.74 3.71
C LYS A 74 3.03 16.32 2.30
N ILE A 75 2.26 15.47 1.62
CA ILE A 75 2.56 15.01 0.27
C ILE A 75 2.43 16.17 -0.72
N LYS A 76 1.36 16.95 -0.64
CA LYS A 76 1.16 18.15 -1.48
C LYS A 76 2.26 19.20 -1.28
N ALA A 77 2.78 19.35 -0.07
CA ALA A 77 3.88 20.26 0.22
C ALA A 77 5.18 19.89 -0.53
N GLN A 78 5.31 18.64 -0.98
CA GLN A 78 6.42 18.20 -1.84
C GLN A 78 6.16 18.38 -3.34
N GLY A 79 5.02 19.00 -3.72
CA GLY A 79 4.65 19.22 -5.12
C GLY A 79 4.04 18.01 -5.82
N ILE A 80 3.66 16.98 -5.06
CA ILE A 80 3.06 15.74 -5.57
C ILE A 80 1.54 15.88 -5.62
N ALA A 81 0.93 15.41 -6.69
CA ALA A 81 -0.53 15.34 -6.80
C ALA A 81 -1.07 14.37 -5.72
N ALA A 82 -1.94 14.86 -4.86
CA ALA A 82 -2.54 14.05 -3.81
C ALA A 82 -4.06 14.26 -3.74
N VAL A 83 -4.79 13.14 -3.76
CA VAL A 83 -6.25 13.10 -3.61
C VAL A 83 -6.57 12.39 -2.31
N GLN A 84 -7.35 13.04 -1.45
CA GLN A 84 -7.82 12.43 -0.21
C GLN A 84 -9.23 11.88 -0.39
N ILE A 85 -9.42 10.64 0.06
CA ILE A 85 -10.71 9.99 0.20
C ILE A 85 -11.09 9.97 1.68
N ASN A 86 -12.13 10.71 2.04
CA ASN A 86 -12.75 10.56 3.35
C ASN A 86 -13.69 9.36 3.32
N THR A 87 -13.32 8.29 4.03
CA THR A 87 -14.07 7.02 4.02
C THR A 87 -15.35 7.05 4.86
N GLY A 88 -15.54 8.13 5.65
CA GLY A 88 -16.73 8.25 6.52
C GLY A 88 -16.84 7.16 7.59
N GLY A 89 -15.69 6.56 7.98
CA GLY A 89 -15.63 5.50 8.98
C GLY A 89 -15.54 4.07 8.39
N ALA A 90 -15.47 3.91 7.06
CA ALA A 90 -15.17 2.62 6.47
C ALA A 90 -13.74 2.18 6.81
N CYS A 91 -13.55 0.88 7.03
CA CYS A 91 -12.28 0.28 7.45
C CYS A 91 -11.39 -0.15 6.28
N HIS A 92 -11.75 0.18 5.04
CA HIS A 92 -11.03 -0.12 3.80
C HIS A 92 -11.47 0.84 2.69
N LEU A 93 -10.68 0.88 1.61
CA LEU A 93 -11.08 1.51 0.35
C LEU A 93 -11.78 0.48 -0.55
N GLU A 94 -12.70 0.96 -1.37
CA GLU A 94 -13.38 0.20 -2.42
C GLU A 94 -13.04 0.79 -3.80
N SER A 95 -13.11 -0.03 -4.85
CA SER A 95 -12.84 0.37 -6.23
C SER A 95 -13.67 1.57 -6.69
N ALA A 96 -14.91 1.69 -6.22
CA ALA A 96 -15.76 2.85 -6.50
C ALA A 96 -15.22 4.17 -5.91
N MET A 97 -14.53 4.11 -4.78
CA MET A 97 -13.86 5.27 -4.17
C MET A 97 -12.62 5.66 -4.99
N ILE A 98 -11.81 4.66 -5.38
CA ILE A 98 -10.65 4.86 -6.25
C ILE A 98 -11.05 5.45 -7.59
N LYS A 99 -12.11 4.96 -8.22
CA LYS A 99 -12.63 5.50 -9.50
C LYS A 99 -12.88 7.01 -9.40
N ARG A 100 -13.51 7.45 -8.33
CA ARG A 100 -13.78 8.89 -8.09
C ARG A 100 -12.51 9.70 -7.86
N ALA A 101 -11.51 9.15 -7.20
CA ALA A 101 -10.21 9.81 -7.02
C ALA A 101 -9.44 9.90 -8.34
N VAL A 102 -9.48 8.84 -9.14
CA VAL A 102 -8.82 8.77 -10.46
C VAL A 102 -9.46 9.74 -11.46
N ASP A 103 -10.77 10.00 -11.36
CA ASP A 103 -11.47 10.94 -12.27
C ASP A 103 -10.99 12.40 -12.16
N VAL A 104 -10.25 12.75 -11.09
CA VAL A 104 -9.67 14.09 -10.90
C VAL A 104 -8.16 14.12 -11.15
N LEU A 105 -7.55 13.00 -11.51
CA LEU A 105 -6.13 12.88 -11.85
C LEU A 105 -5.94 12.87 -13.37
N ASP A 106 -4.82 13.44 -13.82
CA ASP A 106 -4.38 13.41 -15.22
C ASP A 106 -3.50 12.17 -15.45
N LEU A 107 -4.15 11.04 -15.78
CA LEU A 107 -3.46 9.74 -15.93
C LEU A 107 -2.41 9.73 -17.04
N GLU A 108 -2.60 10.50 -18.11
CA GLU A 108 -1.64 10.56 -19.23
C GLU A 108 -0.27 11.10 -18.83
N ARG A 109 -0.18 11.74 -17.66
CA ARG A 109 1.04 12.31 -17.10
C ARG A 109 1.63 11.53 -15.94
N LEU A 110 1.01 10.44 -15.55
CA LEU A 110 1.44 9.67 -14.38
C LEU A 110 2.07 8.35 -14.80
N ASP A 111 3.07 7.96 -14.05
CA ASP A 111 3.73 6.65 -14.15
C ASP A 111 3.35 5.75 -12.95
N LEU A 112 3.11 6.37 -11.78
CA LEU A 112 2.82 5.67 -10.53
C LEU A 112 1.69 6.35 -9.76
N ILE A 113 0.73 5.55 -9.31
CA ILE A 113 -0.23 5.94 -8.27
C ILE A 113 0.05 5.09 -7.03
N ILE A 114 0.31 5.73 -5.90
CA ILE A 114 0.40 5.07 -4.60
C ILE A 114 -0.93 5.27 -3.89
N VAL A 115 -1.59 4.18 -3.56
CA VAL A 115 -2.81 4.18 -2.74
C VAL A 115 -2.41 3.89 -1.29
N GLU A 116 -2.60 4.84 -0.40
CA GLU A 116 -2.52 4.62 1.04
C GLU A 116 -3.88 4.11 1.52
N ASN A 117 -3.99 2.81 1.80
CA ASN A 117 -5.23 2.22 2.28
C ASN A 117 -5.46 2.56 3.77
N VAL A 118 -6.71 2.45 4.21
CA VAL A 118 -7.07 2.62 5.63
C VAL A 118 -6.24 1.67 6.50
N GLY A 119 -5.79 2.14 7.66
CA GLY A 119 -5.00 1.34 8.59
C GLY A 119 -5.77 0.15 9.15
N ASN A 120 -5.68 -1.01 8.46
CA ASN A 120 -6.35 -2.26 8.81
C ASN A 120 -5.65 -3.45 8.14
N LEU A 121 -5.50 -4.57 8.85
CA LEU A 121 -4.85 -5.78 8.36
C LEU A 121 -5.82 -6.87 7.88
N VAL A 122 -7.12 -6.63 7.94
CA VAL A 122 -8.14 -7.63 7.62
C VAL A 122 -8.98 -7.19 6.43
N CYS A 123 -9.76 -6.12 6.57
CA CYS A 123 -10.74 -5.74 5.56
C CYS A 123 -10.14 -5.42 4.18
N PRO A 124 -9.03 -4.67 4.05
CA PRO A 124 -8.50 -4.30 2.73
C PRO A 124 -8.00 -5.49 1.90
N THR A 125 -7.71 -6.63 2.53
CA THR A 125 -7.18 -7.82 1.82
C THR A 125 -8.15 -8.41 0.82
N ASP A 126 -9.44 -8.24 1.05
CA ASP A 126 -10.52 -8.84 0.24
C ASP A 126 -10.97 -7.92 -0.92
N PHE A 127 -10.52 -6.66 -0.94
CA PHE A 127 -10.98 -5.68 -1.92
C PHE A 127 -9.90 -5.42 -2.99
N ASP A 128 -10.25 -5.69 -4.21
CA ASP A 128 -9.47 -5.34 -5.40
C ASP A 128 -9.76 -3.87 -5.76
N LEU A 129 -8.73 -3.06 -5.93
CA LEU A 129 -8.83 -1.65 -6.29
C LEU A 129 -8.46 -1.39 -7.76
N GLY A 130 -8.12 -2.44 -8.52
CA GLY A 130 -7.54 -2.37 -9.85
C GLY A 130 -6.02 -2.19 -9.83
N GLU A 131 -5.39 -2.36 -8.68
CA GLU A 131 -3.94 -2.21 -8.48
C GLU A 131 -3.12 -3.26 -9.21
N ASN A 132 -1.85 -2.92 -9.50
CA ASN A 132 -0.85 -3.84 -10.05
C ASN A 132 -0.15 -4.65 -8.94
N ALA A 133 -0.04 -4.07 -7.74
CA ALA A 133 0.59 -4.74 -6.61
C ALA A 133 -0.02 -4.30 -5.28
N LYS A 134 -0.19 -5.24 -4.35
CA LYS A 134 -0.41 -4.99 -2.93
C LYS A 134 0.90 -5.14 -2.18
N VAL A 135 1.22 -4.17 -1.31
CA VAL A 135 2.41 -4.24 -0.45
C VAL A 135 2.01 -4.07 1.00
N MET A 136 2.46 -5.02 1.83
CA MET A 136 2.22 -4.96 3.27
C MET A 136 3.35 -4.21 3.97
N ILE A 137 3.02 -3.19 4.78
CA ILE A 137 3.97 -2.50 5.65
C ILE A 137 3.72 -2.90 7.09
N LEU A 138 4.73 -3.52 7.72
CA LEU A 138 4.79 -3.76 9.16
C LEU A 138 5.90 -2.93 9.78
N SER A 139 5.72 -2.46 11.01
CA SER A 139 6.81 -1.84 11.76
C SER A 139 7.26 -2.71 12.93
N VAL A 140 8.57 -2.64 13.24
CA VAL A 140 9.18 -3.39 14.36
C VAL A 140 8.39 -3.27 15.68
N PRO A 141 7.91 -2.07 16.11
CA PRO A 141 7.12 -1.95 17.34
C PRO A 141 5.81 -2.73 17.38
N GLU A 142 5.30 -3.17 16.23
CA GLU A 142 4.03 -3.93 16.16
C GLU A 142 4.19 -5.40 16.55
N GLY A 143 5.43 -5.92 16.51
CA GLY A 143 5.76 -7.30 16.88
C GLY A 143 5.88 -8.26 15.70
N ASP A 144 6.73 -9.26 15.89
CA ASP A 144 7.10 -10.29 14.91
C ASP A 144 6.03 -11.37 14.70
N ASP A 145 5.01 -11.41 15.55
CA ASP A 145 3.93 -12.39 15.53
C ASP A 145 2.75 -11.99 14.60
N LYS A 146 2.83 -10.84 13.94
CA LYS A 146 1.75 -10.37 13.04
C LYS A 146 1.47 -11.31 11.87
N PRO A 147 2.45 -11.95 11.21
CA PRO A 147 2.15 -12.91 10.16
C PRO A 147 1.29 -14.08 10.65
N LEU A 148 1.48 -14.52 11.90
CA LEU A 148 0.70 -15.59 12.49
C LEU A 148 -0.73 -15.16 12.86
N LYS A 149 -0.90 -13.89 13.28
CA LYS A 149 -2.20 -13.33 13.68
C LYS A 149 -3.06 -12.87 12.50
N TYR A 150 -2.42 -12.38 11.45
CA TYR A 150 -3.08 -11.79 10.27
C TYR A 150 -2.51 -12.38 8.98
N PRO A 151 -2.58 -13.70 8.76
CA PRO A 151 -1.91 -14.35 7.63
C PRO A 151 -2.41 -13.83 6.27
N GLY A 152 -3.68 -13.46 6.16
CA GLY A 152 -4.29 -13.05 4.89
C GLY A 152 -3.57 -11.89 4.20
N VAL A 153 -3.20 -10.84 4.96
CA VAL A 153 -2.52 -9.67 4.37
C VAL A 153 -1.13 -10.01 3.83
N PHE A 154 -0.41 -10.96 4.46
CA PHE A 154 0.90 -11.41 3.98
C PHE A 154 0.78 -12.35 2.79
N GLN A 155 -0.31 -13.13 2.69
CA GLN A 155 -0.57 -14.03 1.56
C GLN A 155 -0.87 -13.29 0.25
N VAL A 156 -1.55 -12.15 0.33
CA VAL A 156 -1.91 -11.34 -0.85
C VAL A 156 -0.84 -10.32 -1.23
N ALA A 157 0.13 -10.05 -0.36
CA ALA A 157 1.16 -9.05 -0.59
C ALA A 157 2.21 -9.54 -1.60
N GLU A 158 2.53 -8.73 -2.60
CA GLU A 158 3.63 -9.00 -3.53
C GLU A 158 5.00 -8.65 -2.96
N ALA A 159 5.04 -7.83 -1.93
CA ALA A 159 6.22 -7.54 -1.13
C ALA A 159 5.82 -7.15 0.29
N VAL A 160 6.76 -7.30 1.22
CA VAL A 160 6.62 -6.87 2.62
C VAL A 160 7.68 -5.85 2.96
N VAL A 161 7.28 -4.69 3.44
CA VAL A 161 8.18 -3.66 3.97
C VAL A 161 8.19 -3.77 5.49
N LEU A 162 9.34 -4.14 6.07
CA LEU A 162 9.56 -4.11 7.51
C LEU A 162 10.16 -2.75 7.89
N ASN A 163 9.30 -1.84 8.34
CA ASN A 163 9.68 -0.47 8.66
C ASN A 163 10.15 -0.30 10.11
N LYS A 164 10.81 0.83 10.39
CA LYS A 164 11.37 1.22 11.68
C LYS A 164 12.41 0.21 12.20
N VAL A 165 13.21 -0.37 11.32
CA VAL A 165 14.25 -1.33 11.71
C VAL A 165 15.32 -0.72 12.63
N ASP A 166 15.47 0.58 12.62
CA ASP A 166 16.31 1.35 13.54
C ASP A 166 15.85 1.26 15.00
N THR A 167 14.64 0.80 15.25
CA THR A 167 14.10 0.59 16.59
C THR A 167 14.32 -0.83 17.14
N MET A 168 14.85 -1.75 16.33
CA MET A 168 15.14 -3.13 16.78
C MET A 168 15.94 -3.22 18.11
N PRO A 169 16.92 -2.34 18.39
CA PRO A 169 17.67 -2.41 19.64
C PRO A 169 16.83 -2.16 20.90
N VAL A 170 15.65 -1.56 20.77
CA VAL A 170 14.78 -1.21 21.92
C VAL A 170 13.49 -2.01 21.99
N PHE A 171 13.19 -2.78 20.95
CA PHE A 171 12.02 -3.66 20.91
C PHE A 171 12.46 -5.14 20.88
N ASN A 172 11.71 -5.99 21.54
CA ASN A 172 11.89 -7.43 21.44
C ASN A 172 11.23 -7.91 20.13
N PHE A 173 12.01 -7.94 19.04
CA PHE A 173 11.56 -8.36 17.71
C PHE A 173 12.50 -9.44 17.19
N ASP A 174 11.97 -10.65 17.01
CA ASP A 174 12.69 -11.77 16.42
C ASP A 174 12.57 -11.71 14.89
N ARG A 175 13.60 -11.13 14.26
CA ARG A 175 13.64 -10.94 12.81
C ARG A 175 13.63 -12.27 12.06
N GLU A 176 14.36 -13.28 12.54
CA GLU A 176 14.45 -14.58 11.87
C GLU A 176 13.09 -15.30 11.93
N ALA A 177 12.43 -15.27 13.08
CA ALA A 177 11.09 -15.83 13.24
C ALA A 177 10.06 -15.13 12.35
N PHE A 178 10.12 -13.79 12.25
CA PHE A 178 9.26 -13.00 11.36
C PHE A 178 9.48 -13.37 9.90
N GLU A 179 10.73 -13.35 9.40
CA GLU A 179 11.06 -13.68 8.02
C GLU A 179 10.66 -15.12 7.66
N ALA A 180 10.87 -16.07 8.58
CA ALA A 180 10.44 -17.46 8.40
C ALA A 180 8.90 -17.57 8.27
N ALA A 181 8.16 -16.86 9.13
CA ALA A 181 6.70 -16.87 9.10
C ALA A 181 6.14 -16.24 7.80
N VAL A 182 6.71 -15.13 7.34
CA VAL A 182 6.33 -14.51 6.07
C VAL A 182 6.64 -15.45 4.90
N THR A 183 7.85 -16.04 4.86
CA THR A 183 8.25 -16.96 3.78
C THR A 183 7.35 -18.21 3.74
N GLN A 184 6.91 -18.70 4.91
CA GLN A 184 5.98 -19.84 4.96
C GLN A 184 4.60 -19.47 4.37
N LEU A 185 4.12 -18.25 4.58
CA LEU A 185 2.83 -17.78 4.06
C LEU A 185 2.90 -17.40 2.59
N ASN A 186 4.00 -16.77 2.18
CA ASN A 186 4.21 -16.26 0.83
C ASN A 186 5.69 -16.30 0.44
N PRO A 187 6.17 -17.44 -0.11
CA PRO A 187 7.59 -17.62 -0.45
C PRO A 187 8.06 -16.72 -1.62
N GLN A 188 7.15 -16.07 -2.33
CA GLN A 188 7.49 -15.20 -3.45
C GLN A 188 7.65 -13.72 -3.05
N ALA A 189 7.12 -13.33 -1.89
CA ALA A 189 7.17 -11.95 -1.46
C ALA A 189 8.56 -11.60 -0.89
N PRO A 190 9.33 -10.69 -1.52
CA PRO A 190 10.56 -10.18 -0.94
C PRO A 190 10.23 -9.33 0.31
N ILE A 191 11.18 -9.33 1.26
CA ILE A 191 11.07 -8.52 2.48
C ILE A 191 12.10 -7.39 2.40
N PHE A 192 11.65 -6.15 2.56
CA PHE A 192 12.48 -4.95 2.55
C PHE A 192 12.55 -4.34 3.96
N PRO A 193 13.64 -4.57 4.70
CA PRO A 193 13.85 -3.90 5.98
C PRO A 193 14.29 -2.45 5.75
N ILE A 194 13.50 -1.50 6.26
CA ILE A 194 13.76 -0.07 6.08
C ILE A 194 13.64 0.72 7.39
N ALA A 195 14.31 1.86 7.45
CA ALA A 195 13.99 2.93 8.39
C ALA A 195 13.59 4.17 7.57
N ALA A 196 12.32 4.25 7.19
CA ALA A 196 11.81 5.23 6.23
C ALA A 196 12.20 6.70 6.57
N THR A 197 12.20 7.06 7.86
CA THR A 197 12.56 8.43 8.30
C THR A 197 14.06 8.72 8.27
N LYS A 198 14.92 7.68 8.12
CA LYS A 198 16.39 7.80 8.05
C LYS A 198 16.94 7.51 6.65
N GLY A 199 16.13 6.94 5.79
CA GLY A 199 16.54 6.51 4.45
C GLY A 199 17.19 5.13 4.40
N ASP A 200 17.46 4.49 5.53
CA ASP A 200 18.12 3.17 5.56
C ASP A 200 17.26 2.11 4.84
N GLY A 201 17.85 1.38 3.90
CA GLY A 201 17.20 0.31 3.14
C GLY A 201 16.16 0.74 2.11
N VAL A 202 15.89 2.05 1.98
CA VAL A 202 14.89 2.59 1.04
C VAL A 202 15.30 2.35 -0.41
N ASP A 203 16.60 2.38 -0.74
CA ASP A 203 17.08 2.20 -2.11
C ASP A 203 16.69 0.83 -2.69
N ALA A 204 16.84 -0.25 -1.92
CA ALA A 204 16.49 -1.60 -2.37
C ALA A 204 14.97 -1.76 -2.60
N TRP A 205 14.17 -1.16 -1.74
CA TRP A 205 12.71 -1.08 -1.90
C TRP A 205 12.32 -0.28 -3.15
N ALA A 206 12.91 0.91 -3.32
CA ALA A 206 12.64 1.80 -4.45
C ALA A 206 13.06 1.15 -5.78
N GLU A 207 14.21 0.48 -5.83
CA GLU A 207 14.68 -0.25 -7.01
C GLU A 207 13.73 -1.38 -7.40
N TRP A 208 13.24 -2.16 -6.43
CA TRP A 208 12.24 -3.19 -6.70
C TRP A 208 10.98 -2.60 -7.31
N LEU A 209 10.46 -1.52 -6.73
CA LEU A 209 9.27 -0.85 -7.24
C LEU A 209 9.49 -0.24 -8.62
N ALA A 210 10.62 0.43 -8.86
CA ALA A 210 10.99 0.98 -10.15
C ALA A 210 11.03 -0.10 -11.25
N ASN A 211 11.60 -1.26 -10.94
CA ASN A 211 11.63 -2.39 -11.88
C ASN A 211 10.23 -2.92 -12.19
N ARG A 212 9.31 -2.91 -11.22
CA ARG A 212 7.90 -3.28 -11.44
C ARG A 212 7.17 -2.27 -12.33
N ILE A 213 7.38 -0.97 -12.10
CA ILE A 213 6.80 0.10 -12.94
C ILE A 213 7.27 -0.01 -14.38
N ARG A 214 8.57 -0.24 -14.60
CA ARG A 214 9.15 -0.38 -15.97
C ARG A 214 8.69 -1.64 -16.70
N ALA A 215 8.26 -2.68 -15.97
CA ALA A 215 7.84 -3.96 -16.53
C ALA A 215 6.34 -4.01 -16.88
N GLY A 216 5.52 -3.14 -16.31
CA GLY A 216 4.06 -3.10 -16.49
C GLY A 216 3.64 -2.00 -17.39
#